data_a6bc28bae810c406c058d8bca2c6aa16
#
_entry.id   a6bc28bae810c406c058d8bca2c6aa16
#
_cell.length_a   1.000
_cell.length_b   1.000
_cell.length_c   1.000
_cell.angle_alpha   90.00
_cell.angle_beta   90.00
_cell.angle_gamma   90.00
#
_symmetry.space_group_name_H-M   'P 1'
#
loop_
_entity.id
_entity.type
_entity.pdbx_description
1 polymer ?
#
loop_
_entity_poly.entity_id
_entity_poly.type
_entity_poly.pdbx_seq_one_letter_code
_entity_poly.pdbx_strand_id
1 'polypeptide(L)'
;MDIQNRKFLKMSSSPHVHTPITTQRLMLDVIIALLFPLVWSMYIFGLRALFLTLVSVASCVLFEFLCRKIMRKPDTNSDLSAGVTGMLLAFCLPVKMPYWTVVAGAFFAIVVVKQLYGGIGKNIVNPALAARVFMFMSFSSEMSDFGTNGADAVASATPLMNLQQGKLPEQPLLDMFIGDKPGCIGEVSVTLILLGGLYLLFRKVITWHIPVSFIATVAAVAFIFPAGDFSRRYFTADELCAGGLMLGAFFMATDYVTSPVTPKGRIIYGIGCGLITMFIRYFGYREGVSFAILIMNLFTLSLDKLTMPVKFGGGVRRADK
;
A
#
# COMPACT_ATOMS: atom_id res chain seq x y z
N MET A 1 -27.73 54.58 1.50
CA MET A 1 -28.01 53.37 2.35
C MET A 1 -27.17 52.25 1.80
N ASP A 2 -26.06 51.98 2.50
CA ASP A 2 -24.99 51.05 2.06
C ASP A 2 -25.43 49.60 2.05
N ILE A 3 -25.43 49.00 0.86
CA ILE A 3 -25.73 47.56 0.63
C ILE A 3 -24.51 46.66 0.93
N GLN A 4 -23.37 47.28 1.30
CA GLN A 4 -22.08 46.56 1.43
C GLN A 4 -21.85 45.82 2.75
N ASN A 5 -22.76 45.82 3.72
CA ASN A 5 -22.55 45.20 5.03
C ASN A 5 -23.54 44.06 5.35
N ARG A 6 -24.10 43.39 4.36
CA ARG A 6 -24.81 42.15 4.61
C ARG A 6 -23.81 41.03 4.86
N LYS A 7 -23.52 40.74 6.11
CA LYS A 7 -22.91 39.44 6.54
C LYS A 7 -23.86 38.32 6.10
N PHE A 8 -23.58 37.74 4.96
CA PHE A 8 -24.28 36.53 4.56
C PHE A 8 -24.04 35.44 5.62
N LEU A 9 -25.08 35.08 6.36
CA LEU A 9 -25.08 33.94 7.24
C LEU A 9 -24.90 32.69 6.34
N LYS A 10 -23.75 32.06 6.44
CA LYS A 10 -23.54 30.77 5.78
C LYS A 10 -24.38 29.73 6.51
N MET A 11 -25.54 29.42 5.98
CA MET A 11 -26.29 28.25 6.43
C MET A 11 -25.65 27.01 5.83
N SER A 12 -24.99 26.21 6.66
CA SER A 12 -24.51 24.90 6.28
C SER A 12 -25.58 23.86 6.61
N SER A 13 -25.75 22.85 5.74
CA SER A 13 -26.66 21.75 6.02
C SER A 13 -26.17 20.93 7.23
N SER A 14 -27.12 20.51 8.08
CA SER A 14 -26.86 19.56 9.17
C SER A 14 -26.31 18.20 8.62
N PRO A 15 -25.36 17.56 9.32
CA PRO A 15 -24.83 17.85 10.66
C PRO A 15 -23.66 18.85 10.67
N HIS A 16 -23.65 19.73 11.68
CA HIS A 16 -22.60 20.75 11.88
C HIS A 16 -21.39 20.25 12.68
N VAL A 17 -21.15 18.95 12.69
CA VAL A 17 -20.02 18.35 13.40
C VAL A 17 -18.75 18.53 12.56
N HIS A 18 -17.86 19.40 13.02
CA HIS A 18 -16.55 19.60 12.43
C HIS A 18 -15.49 18.90 13.28
N THR A 19 -14.66 18.06 12.63
CA THR A 19 -13.49 17.50 13.30
C THR A 19 -12.26 18.34 12.95
N PRO A 20 -11.29 18.51 13.88
CA PRO A 20 -10.05 19.23 13.59
C PRO A 20 -9.07 18.40 12.72
N ILE A 21 -9.48 17.19 12.33
CA ILE A 21 -8.66 16.27 11.55
C ILE A 21 -8.78 16.66 10.08
N THR A 22 -7.69 17.12 9.51
CA THR A 22 -7.57 17.47 8.08
C THR A 22 -6.91 16.33 7.32
N THR A 23 -7.18 16.22 6.01
CA THR A 23 -6.52 15.27 5.11
C THR A 23 -4.99 15.40 5.18
N GLN A 24 -4.50 16.63 5.26
CA GLN A 24 -3.06 16.93 5.38
C GLN A 24 -2.46 16.29 6.63
N ARG A 25 -3.13 16.36 7.80
CA ARG A 25 -2.67 15.71 9.03
C ARG A 25 -2.61 14.20 8.90
N LEU A 26 -3.65 13.59 8.32
CA LEU A 26 -3.68 12.15 8.11
C LEU A 26 -2.54 11.69 7.19
N MET A 27 -2.30 12.39 6.09
CA MET A 27 -1.20 12.06 5.17
C MET A 27 0.17 12.29 5.81
N LEU A 28 0.30 13.32 6.66
CA LEU A 28 1.53 13.58 7.41
C LEU A 28 1.82 12.45 8.41
N ASP A 29 0.81 11.96 9.14
CA ASP A 29 0.96 10.80 10.04
C ASP A 29 1.43 9.55 9.27
N VAL A 30 0.92 9.33 8.04
CA VAL A 30 1.39 8.22 7.19
C VAL A 30 2.84 8.42 6.76
N ILE A 31 3.24 9.64 6.37
CA ILE A 31 4.64 9.95 6.03
C ILE A 31 5.55 9.67 7.22
N ILE A 32 5.19 10.13 8.42
CA ILE A 32 5.97 9.87 9.65
C ILE A 32 6.12 8.36 9.89
N ALA A 33 5.05 7.60 9.73
CA ALA A 33 5.10 6.14 9.89
C ALA A 33 6.01 5.46 8.86
N LEU A 34 6.06 5.98 7.63
CA LEU A 34 6.93 5.48 6.57
C LEU A 34 8.41 5.90 6.75
N LEU A 35 8.71 6.91 7.55
CA LEU A 35 10.10 7.28 7.84
C LEU A 35 10.84 6.19 8.61
N PHE A 36 10.17 5.40 9.47
CA PHE A 36 10.82 4.32 10.22
C PHE A 36 11.49 3.29 9.30
N PRO A 37 10.77 2.64 8.36
CA PRO A 37 11.40 1.72 7.43
C PRO A 37 12.36 2.41 6.44
N LEU A 38 12.16 3.71 6.10
CA LEU A 38 13.08 4.44 5.24
C LEU A 38 14.47 4.59 5.87
N VAL A 39 14.54 4.99 7.15
CA VAL A 39 15.82 5.15 7.86
C VAL A 39 16.59 3.83 7.90
N TRP A 40 15.91 2.72 8.12
CA TRP A 40 16.54 1.40 8.11
C TRP A 40 17.01 0.99 6.72
N SER A 41 16.22 1.27 5.70
CA SER A 41 16.61 1.04 4.31
C SER A 41 17.87 1.83 3.92
N MET A 42 18.02 3.06 4.45
CA MET A 42 19.23 3.84 4.27
C MET A 42 20.45 3.19 4.95
N TYR A 43 20.27 2.57 6.10
CA TYR A 43 21.33 1.86 6.80
C TYR A 43 21.82 0.63 6.00
N ILE A 44 20.88 -0.16 5.44
CA ILE A 44 21.21 -1.38 4.71
C ILE A 44 21.66 -1.11 3.27
N PHE A 45 20.92 -0.29 2.53
CA PHE A 45 21.14 -0.04 1.10
C PHE A 45 21.93 1.24 0.80
N GLY A 46 22.28 1.99 1.83
CA GLY A 46 22.98 3.26 1.70
C GLY A 46 22.10 4.41 1.17
N LEU A 47 22.75 5.51 0.82
CA LEU A 47 22.11 6.75 0.38
C LEU A 47 21.29 6.60 -0.92
N ARG A 48 21.53 5.55 -1.71
CA ARG A 48 20.81 5.31 -2.96
C ARG A 48 19.32 5.09 -2.71
N ALA A 49 18.94 4.41 -1.61
CA ALA A 49 17.53 4.25 -1.21
C ALA A 49 16.85 5.59 -0.93
N LEU A 50 17.56 6.52 -0.28
CA LEU A 50 17.06 7.88 -0.05
C LEU A 50 16.88 8.64 -1.36
N PHE A 51 17.89 8.66 -2.23
CA PHE A 51 17.80 9.37 -3.51
C PHE A 51 16.67 8.83 -4.38
N LEU A 52 16.49 7.51 -4.44
CA LEU A 52 15.41 6.88 -5.19
C LEU A 52 14.04 7.29 -4.63
N THR A 53 13.90 7.31 -3.31
CA THR A 53 12.67 7.77 -2.65
C THR A 53 12.40 9.26 -2.92
N LEU A 54 13.43 10.12 -2.85
CA LEU A 54 13.31 11.55 -3.15
C LEU A 54 12.91 11.80 -4.61
N VAL A 55 13.53 11.08 -5.57
CA VAL A 55 13.16 11.18 -6.99
C VAL A 55 11.71 10.75 -7.21
N SER A 56 11.27 9.66 -6.58
CA SER A 56 9.88 9.20 -6.68
C SER A 56 8.89 10.24 -6.13
N VAL A 57 9.15 10.77 -4.94
CA VAL A 57 8.30 11.78 -4.30
C VAL A 57 8.27 13.06 -5.12
N ALA A 58 9.44 13.56 -5.53
CA ALA A 58 9.55 14.80 -6.33
C ALA A 58 8.81 14.65 -7.67
N SER A 59 8.96 13.51 -8.35
CA SER A 59 8.28 13.22 -9.62
C SER A 59 6.76 13.15 -9.42
N CYS A 60 6.27 12.49 -8.38
CA CYS A 60 4.84 12.42 -8.08
C CYS A 60 4.24 13.81 -7.81
N VAL A 61 4.90 14.64 -7.00
CA VAL A 61 4.45 16.01 -6.71
C VAL A 61 4.47 16.88 -7.97
N LEU A 62 5.54 16.75 -8.77
CA LEU A 62 5.66 17.51 -10.03
C LEU A 62 4.54 17.14 -11.01
N PHE A 63 4.29 15.84 -11.22
CA PHE A 63 3.22 15.37 -12.13
C PHE A 63 1.84 15.77 -11.63
N GLU A 64 1.59 15.76 -10.32
CA GLU A 64 0.32 16.23 -9.77
C GLU A 64 0.13 17.73 -10.06
N PHE A 65 1.15 18.55 -9.79
CA PHE A 65 1.13 19.98 -10.09
C PHE A 65 0.89 20.25 -11.57
N LEU A 66 1.66 19.61 -12.47
CA LEU A 66 1.53 19.79 -13.90
C LEU A 66 0.14 19.39 -14.41
N CYS A 67 -0.35 18.22 -14.01
CA CYS A 67 -1.69 17.76 -14.38
C CYS A 67 -2.78 18.73 -13.95
N ARG A 68 -2.72 19.21 -12.71
CA ARG A 68 -3.71 20.15 -12.19
C ARG A 68 -3.68 21.47 -12.94
N LYS A 69 -2.49 21.97 -13.24
CA LYS A 69 -2.30 23.20 -14.03
C LYS A 69 -2.87 23.04 -15.44
N ILE A 70 -2.61 21.92 -16.11
CA ILE A 70 -3.15 21.62 -17.45
C ILE A 70 -4.67 21.49 -17.41
N MET A 71 -5.21 20.80 -16.41
CA MET A 71 -6.65 20.59 -16.23
C MET A 71 -7.38 21.84 -15.69
N ARG A 72 -6.66 22.93 -15.38
CA ARG A 72 -7.20 24.16 -14.76
C ARG A 72 -7.99 23.89 -13.46
N LYS A 73 -7.54 22.93 -12.66
CA LYS A 73 -8.12 22.58 -11.35
C LYS A 73 -7.32 23.25 -10.23
N PRO A 74 -7.95 23.50 -9.06
CA PRO A 74 -7.24 24.03 -7.90
C PRO A 74 -6.12 23.09 -7.44
N ASP A 75 -5.02 23.66 -6.94
CA ASP A 75 -3.87 22.89 -6.45
C ASP A 75 -4.25 22.06 -5.22
N THR A 76 -3.80 20.80 -5.18
CA THR A 76 -3.94 19.88 -4.04
C THR A 76 -2.60 19.45 -3.46
N ASN A 77 -1.50 20.07 -3.87
CA ASN A 77 -0.16 19.73 -3.36
C ASN A 77 -0.05 19.85 -1.83
N SER A 78 -0.86 20.74 -1.23
CA SER A 78 -0.94 20.89 0.22
C SER A 78 -1.49 19.65 0.94
N ASP A 79 -2.18 18.73 0.24
CA ASP A 79 -2.77 17.52 0.85
C ASP A 79 -1.72 16.44 1.15
N LEU A 80 -0.49 16.58 0.70
CA LEU A 80 0.63 15.62 0.84
C LEU A 80 0.36 14.23 0.24
N SER A 81 -0.76 14.02 -0.42
CA SER A 81 -1.15 12.72 -0.95
C SER A 81 -0.26 12.23 -2.10
N ALA A 82 0.31 13.14 -2.92
CA ALA A 82 1.30 12.78 -3.92
C ALA A 82 2.62 12.32 -3.28
N GLY A 83 2.99 12.94 -2.16
CA GLY A 83 4.15 12.54 -1.38
C GLY A 83 4.02 11.12 -0.84
N VAL A 84 2.87 10.80 -0.23
CA VAL A 84 2.57 9.43 0.25
C VAL A 84 2.62 8.44 -0.91
N THR A 85 1.98 8.74 -2.04
CA THR A 85 2.00 7.86 -3.23
C THR A 85 3.44 7.64 -3.71
N GLY A 86 4.26 8.69 -3.77
CA GLY A 86 5.66 8.60 -4.18
C GLY A 86 6.52 7.77 -3.21
N MET A 87 6.32 7.91 -1.89
CA MET A 87 7.02 7.09 -0.89
C MET A 87 6.61 5.62 -0.99
N LEU A 88 5.31 5.32 -1.08
CA LEU A 88 4.81 3.95 -1.21
C LEU A 88 5.30 3.31 -2.51
N LEU A 89 5.32 4.06 -3.62
CA LEU A 89 5.89 3.59 -4.89
C LEU A 89 7.36 3.23 -4.73
N ALA A 90 8.19 4.14 -4.18
CA ALA A 90 9.61 3.89 -3.95
C ALA A 90 9.85 2.64 -3.08
N PHE A 91 9.02 2.45 -2.06
CA PHE A 91 9.12 1.27 -1.18
C PHE A 91 8.80 -0.05 -1.87
N CYS A 92 8.11 0.02 -2.99
CA CYS A 92 7.81 -1.14 -3.83
C CYS A 92 8.92 -1.48 -4.83
N LEU A 93 9.98 -0.68 -4.90
CA LEU A 93 11.03 -0.81 -5.91
C LEU A 93 12.32 -1.37 -5.34
N PRO A 94 13.10 -2.14 -6.14
CA PRO A 94 14.46 -2.51 -5.82
C PRO A 94 15.37 -1.28 -5.81
N VAL A 95 16.43 -1.31 -4.97
CA VAL A 95 17.37 -0.18 -4.85
C VAL A 95 18.17 0.07 -6.12
N LYS A 96 18.42 -0.97 -6.93
CA LYS A 96 19.17 -0.85 -8.19
C LYS A 96 18.39 -0.24 -9.34
N MET A 97 17.09 0.01 -9.15
CA MET A 97 16.21 0.56 -10.18
C MET A 97 16.78 1.84 -10.79
N PRO A 98 16.79 2.00 -12.12
CA PRO A 98 17.18 3.25 -12.79
C PRO A 98 16.22 4.40 -12.44
N TYR A 99 16.72 5.60 -12.22
CA TYR A 99 15.86 6.74 -11.83
C TYR A 99 14.80 7.10 -12.88
N TRP A 100 15.10 6.93 -14.18
CA TRP A 100 14.15 7.23 -15.26
C TRP A 100 12.91 6.32 -15.22
N THR A 101 13.07 5.05 -14.86
CA THR A 101 11.97 4.11 -14.70
C THR A 101 11.09 4.47 -13.51
N VAL A 102 11.70 4.97 -12.42
CA VAL A 102 10.97 5.50 -11.26
C VAL A 102 10.09 6.69 -11.68
N VAL A 103 10.63 7.58 -12.51
CA VAL A 103 9.87 8.72 -13.08
C VAL A 103 8.70 8.23 -13.95
N ALA A 104 8.91 7.19 -14.76
CA ALA A 104 7.84 6.59 -15.57
C ALA A 104 6.74 5.96 -14.69
N GLY A 105 7.14 5.26 -13.62
CA GLY A 105 6.19 4.72 -12.62
C GLY A 105 5.40 5.82 -11.90
N ALA A 106 6.07 6.91 -11.51
CA ALA A 106 5.42 8.07 -10.87
C ALA A 106 4.43 8.76 -11.83
N PHE A 107 4.78 8.89 -13.11
CA PHE A 107 3.87 9.37 -14.14
C PHE A 107 2.61 8.50 -14.22
N PHE A 108 2.77 7.19 -14.31
CA PHE A 108 1.64 6.26 -14.37
C PHE A 108 0.76 6.35 -13.11
N ALA A 109 1.36 6.34 -11.92
CA ALA A 109 0.65 6.44 -10.65
C ALA A 109 -0.21 7.71 -10.56
N ILE A 110 0.39 8.86 -10.84
CA ILE A 110 -0.25 10.15 -10.62
C ILE A 110 -1.14 10.56 -11.79
N VAL A 111 -0.63 10.50 -13.02
CA VAL A 111 -1.39 10.98 -14.18
C VAL A 111 -2.49 10.00 -14.53
N VAL A 112 -2.14 8.74 -14.76
CA VAL A 112 -3.10 7.75 -15.29
C VAL A 112 -4.07 7.28 -14.19
N VAL A 113 -3.55 6.87 -13.02
CA VAL A 113 -4.38 6.23 -12.00
C VAL A 113 -5.07 7.24 -11.07
N LYS A 114 -4.43 8.38 -10.76
CA LYS A 114 -5.00 9.34 -9.81
C LYS A 114 -5.70 10.52 -10.49
N GLN A 115 -5.04 11.26 -11.38
CA GLN A 115 -5.55 12.54 -11.89
C GLN A 115 -6.60 12.39 -13.00
N LEU A 116 -6.50 11.39 -13.88
CA LEU A 116 -7.52 11.14 -14.90
C LEU A 116 -8.89 10.80 -14.29
N TYR A 117 -8.90 10.11 -13.15
CA TYR A 117 -10.16 9.80 -12.42
C TYR A 117 -10.68 10.97 -11.58
N GLY A 118 -9.94 12.06 -11.47
CA GLY A 118 -10.40 13.28 -10.80
C GLY A 118 -9.63 13.68 -9.56
N GLY A 119 -8.55 12.99 -9.21
CA GLY A 119 -7.67 13.29 -8.08
C GLY A 119 -8.03 12.52 -6.81
N ILE A 120 -7.61 13.06 -5.65
CA ILE A 120 -7.79 12.41 -4.35
C ILE A 120 -9.27 12.06 -4.10
N GLY A 121 -9.52 10.87 -3.59
CA GLY A 121 -10.88 10.42 -3.25
C GLY A 121 -11.69 9.81 -4.39
N LYS A 122 -11.17 9.80 -5.63
CA LYS A 122 -11.87 9.26 -6.81
C LYS A 122 -11.14 8.10 -7.49
N ASN A 123 -10.00 7.70 -6.97
CA ASN A 123 -9.25 6.56 -7.52
C ASN A 123 -10.04 5.25 -7.31
N ILE A 124 -10.08 4.42 -8.34
CA ILE A 124 -10.69 3.10 -8.29
C ILE A 124 -9.77 2.11 -7.58
N VAL A 125 -8.46 2.24 -7.80
CA VAL A 125 -7.40 1.39 -7.25
C VAL A 125 -6.30 2.23 -6.60
N ASN A 126 -5.49 1.62 -5.74
CA ASN A 126 -4.34 2.26 -5.12
C ASN A 126 -3.30 2.64 -6.20
N PRO A 127 -2.94 3.96 -6.33
CA PRO A 127 -2.07 4.42 -7.41
C PRO A 127 -0.65 3.86 -7.33
N ALA A 128 -0.08 3.71 -6.12
CA ALA A 128 1.26 3.19 -5.94
C ALA A 128 1.36 1.72 -6.36
N LEU A 129 0.35 0.92 -5.99
CA LEU A 129 0.27 -0.50 -6.37
C LEU A 129 0.03 -0.69 -7.86
N ALA A 130 -0.85 0.12 -8.46
CA ALA A 130 -1.08 0.07 -9.91
C ALA A 130 0.19 0.40 -10.69
N ALA A 131 0.96 1.40 -10.25
CA ALA A 131 2.25 1.72 -10.84
C ALA A 131 3.28 0.60 -10.63
N ARG A 132 3.33 -0.04 -9.45
CA ARG A 132 4.19 -1.20 -9.19
C ARG A 132 3.90 -2.33 -10.19
N VAL A 133 2.63 -2.67 -10.38
CA VAL A 133 2.24 -3.73 -11.34
C VAL A 133 2.59 -3.33 -12.78
N PHE A 134 2.33 -2.08 -13.16
CA PHE A 134 2.75 -1.56 -14.46
C PHE A 134 4.27 -1.69 -14.68
N MET A 135 5.08 -1.30 -13.68
CA MET A 135 6.53 -1.39 -13.75
C MET A 135 6.99 -2.84 -13.79
N PHE A 136 6.37 -3.73 -13.02
CA PHE A 136 6.69 -5.17 -13.05
C PHE A 136 6.44 -5.80 -14.42
N MET A 137 5.39 -5.38 -15.12
CA MET A 137 5.06 -5.87 -16.47
C MET A 137 5.96 -5.25 -17.55
N SER A 138 6.33 -3.97 -17.39
CA SER A 138 7.08 -3.23 -18.41
C SER A 138 8.60 -3.34 -18.26
N PHE A 139 9.10 -3.49 -17.04
CA PHE A 139 10.53 -3.46 -16.65
C PHE A 139 10.86 -4.65 -15.75
N SER A 140 10.48 -5.86 -16.18
CA SER A 140 10.57 -7.06 -15.34
C SER A 140 12.01 -7.44 -14.95
N SER A 141 12.99 -7.15 -15.79
CA SER A 141 14.41 -7.39 -15.52
C SER A 141 14.92 -6.52 -14.36
N GLU A 142 14.63 -5.23 -14.43
CA GLU A 142 15.03 -4.26 -13.42
C GLU A 142 14.29 -4.46 -12.10
N MET A 143 13.02 -4.83 -12.17
CA MET A 143 12.18 -5.13 -11.00
C MET A 143 12.57 -6.44 -10.30
N SER A 144 13.37 -7.28 -10.93
CA SER A 144 13.84 -8.56 -10.38
C SER A 144 15.28 -8.50 -9.87
N ASP A 145 15.99 -7.38 -10.02
CA ASP A 145 17.36 -7.19 -9.55
C ASP A 145 17.38 -6.65 -8.11
N PHE A 146 17.38 -7.56 -7.15
CA PHE A 146 17.41 -7.24 -5.71
C PHE A 146 18.82 -7.18 -5.13
N GLY A 147 19.83 -6.91 -5.94
CA GLY A 147 21.22 -6.87 -5.47
C GLY A 147 21.45 -5.87 -4.33
N THR A 148 22.17 -6.30 -3.29
CA THR A 148 22.69 -5.42 -2.25
C THR A 148 23.90 -4.63 -2.76
N ASN A 149 24.20 -3.46 -2.19
CA ASN A 149 25.33 -2.60 -2.57
C ASN A 149 26.71 -3.15 -2.14
N GLY A 150 26.83 -4.43 -1.81
CA GLY A 150 28.10 -5.10 -1.50
C GLY A 150 28.73 -5.71 -2.75
N ALA A 151 30.06 -5.62 -2.84
CA ALA A 151 30.87 -6.16 -3.91
C ALA A 151 30.60 -7.65 -4.09
N ASP A 152 30.09 -8.11 -5.10
CA ASP A 152 29.78 -9.41 -5.66
C ASP A 152 28.28 -9.51 -5.96
N ALA A 153 27.99 -9.14 -7.21
CA ALA A 153 26.66 -9.18 -7.80
C ALA A 153 26.23 -10.65 -8.11
N VAL A 154 26.10 -11.45 -7.09
CA VAL A 154 25.29 -12.64 -7.17
C VAL A 154 23.86 -12.15 -6.93
N ALA A 155 23.00 -12.24 -7.94
CA ALA A 155 21.57 -12.02 -7.79
C ALA A 155 21.04 -12.96 -6.70
N SER A 156 21.01 -12.50 -5.45
CA SER A 156 20.58 -13.33 -4.34
C SER A 156 19.09 -13.55 -4.46
N ALA A 157 18.68 -14.82 -4.46
CA ALA A 157 17.25 -15.16 -4.47
C ALA A 157 16.59 -14.54 -3.24
N THR A 158 15.45 -13.87 -3.46
CA THR A 158 14.69 -13.36 -2.31
C THR A 158 14.13 -14.51 -1.49
N PRO A 159 13.93 -14.34 -0.17
CA PRO A 159 13.32 -15.37 0.68
C PRO A 159 12.02 -15.95 0.09
N LEU A 160 11.21 -15.12 -0.54
CA LEU A 160 9.98 -15.54 -1.20
C LEU A 160 10.23 -16.45 -2.42
N MET A 161 11.31 -16.22 -3.18
CA MET A 161 11.68 -17.12 -4.29
C MET A 161 12.11 -18.50 -3.81
N ASN A 162 12.83 -18.58 -2.69
CA ASN A 162 13.25 -19.84 -2.09
C ASN A 162 12.04 -20.63 -1.61
N LEU A 163 11.09 -19.98 -0.92
CA LEU A 163 9.84 -20.61 -0.47
C LEU A 163 9.00 -21.15 -1.63
N GLN A 164 8.91 -20.43 -2.74
CA GLN A 164 8.19 -20.88 -3.94
C GLN A 164 8.86 -22.10 -4.60
N GLN A 165 10.17 -22.24 -4.48
CA GLN A 165 10.91 -23.41 -4.96
C GLN A 165 10.87 -24.58 -3.97
N GLY A 166 10.14 -24.45 -2.86
CA GLY A 166 10.11 -25.46 -1.80
C GLY A 166 11.42 -25.57 -1.03
N LYS A 167 12.21 -24.49 -0.98
CA LYS A 167 13.44 -24.38 -0.20
C LYS A 167 13.26 -23.41 0.96
N LEU A 168 13.86 -23.70 2.10
CA LEU A 168 13.92 -22.72 3.19
C LEU A 168 14.77 -21.52 2.77
N PRO A 169 14.42 -20.31 3.22
CA PRO A 169 15.28 -19.16 3.08
C PRO A 169 16.65 -19.44 3.71
N GLU A 170 17.72 -18.95 3.07
CA GLU A 170 19.08 -19.07 3.60
C GLU A 170 19.28 -18.22 4.86
N GLN A 171 18.49 -17.15 4.98
CA GLN A 171 18.56 -16.23 6.12
C GLN A 171 17.73 -16.79 7.30
N PRO A 172 18.26 -16.73 8.52
CA PRO A 172 17.50 -17.08 9.71
C PRO A 172 16.30 -16.13 9.89
N LEU A 173 15.24 -16.65 10.48
CA LEU A 173 13.96 -15.92 10.67
C LEU A 173 14.14 -14.60 11.42
N LEU A 174 15.10 -14.52 12.35
CA LEU A 174 15.41 -13.29 13.08
C LEU A 174 15.97 -12.20 12.14
N ASP A 175 16.85 -12.55 11.22
CA ASP A 175 17.42 -11.61 10.26
C ASP A 175 16.36 -11.10 9.28
N MET A 176 15.44 -11.98 8.87
CA MET A 176 14.27 -11.60 8.07
C MET A 176 13.34 -10.64 8.82
N PHE A 177 13.21 -10.79 10.13
CA PHE A 177 12.35 -9.96 10.96
C PHE A 177 13.01 -8.59 11.24
N ILE A 178 14.30 -8.56 11.52
CA ILE A 178 15.09 -7.33 11.74
C ILE A 178 15.29 -6.59 10.43
N GLY A 179 15.52 -7.33 9.32
CA GLY A 179 15.58 -6.74 7.99
C GLY A 179 16.93 -6.88 7.28
N ASP A 180 17.72 -7.88 7.59
CA ASP A 180 18.92 -8.23 6.81
C ASP A 180 18.55 -9.27 5.74
N LYS A 181 17.84 -8.81 4.73
CA LYS A 181 17.39 -9.65 3.61
C LYS A 181 17.35 -8.87 2.30
N PRO A 182 17.60 -9.52 1.16
CA PRO A 182 17.40 -8.90 -0.15
C PRO A 182 15.90 -8.68 -0.41
N GLY A 183 15.55 -7.51 -0.96
CA GLY A 183 14.15 -7.15 -1.24
C GLY A 183 13.98 -5.73 -1.72
N CYS A 184 12.75 -5.27 -1.83
CA CYS A 184 12.43 -3.88 -2.12
C CYS A 184 12.75 -2.97 -0.92
N ILE A 185 12.90 -1.66 -1.19
CA ILE A 185 13.25 -0.66 -0.17
C ILE A 185 12.33 -0.73 1.06
N GLY A 186 11.01 -0.89 0.86
CA GLY A 186 10.03 -0.91 1.94
C GLY A 186 9.77 -2.29 2.56
N GLU A 187 10.40 -3.36 2.07
CA GLU A 187 10.16 -4.73 2.56
C GLU A 187 11.23 -5.21 3.54
N VAL A 188 12.26 -4.40 3.75
CA VAL A 188 13.47 -4.81 4.46
C VAL A 188 13.19 -5.21 5.89
N SER A 189 12.60 -4.35 6.70
CA SER A 189 12.37 -4.62 8.13
C SER A 189 10.89 -4.77 8.46
N VAL A 190 10.49 -5.99 8.80
CA VAL A 190 9.13 -6.29 9.31
C VAL A 190 8.87 -5.54 10.61
N THR A 191 9.87 -5.47 11.50
CA THR A 191 9.76 -4.79 12.80
C THR A 191 9.40 -3.32 12.66
N LEU A 192 10.07 -2.60 11.77
CA LEU A 192 9.85 -1.16 11.61
C LEU A 192 8.56 -0.85 10.84
N ILE A 193 8.14 -1.73 9.93
CA ILE A 193 6.82 -1.64 9.31
C ILE A 193 5.73 -1.83 10.37
N LEU A 194 5.90 -2.82 11.26
CA LEU A 194 4.96 -3.04 12.37
C LEU A 194 4.92 -1.84 13.33
N LEU A 195 6.06 -1.25 13.69
CA LEU A 195 6.10 -0.04 14.51
C LEU A 195 5.37 1.12 13.84
N GLY A 196 5.60 1.35 12.54
CA GLY A 196 4.85 2.35 11.79
C GLY A 196 3.36 2.06 11.71
N GLY A 197 2.98 0.80 11.49
CA GLY A 197 1.58 0.35 11.48
C GLY A 197 0.90 0.52 12.85
N LEU A 198 1.58 0.17 13.94
CA LEU A 198 1.10 0.38 15.32
C LEU A 198 0.95 1.87 15.64
N TYR A 199 1.88 2.71 15.20
CA TYR A 199 1.74 4.17 15.31
C TYR A 199 0.46 4.67 14.63
N LEU A 200 0.16 4.20 13.40
CA LEU A 200 -1.06 4.58 12.69
C LEU A 200 -2.33 4.06 13.37
N LEU A 201 -2.30 2.86 13.95
CA LEU A 201 -3.40 2.32 14.75
C LEU A 201 -3.64 3.14 16.01
N PHE A 202 -2.57 3.49 16.73
CA PHE A 202 -2.66 4.31 17.95
C PHE A 202 -3.20 5.72 17.64
N ARG A 203 -2.77 6.32 16.55
CA ARG A 203 -3.27 7.62 16.05
C ARG A 203 -4.69 7.53 15.47
N LYS A 204 -5.27 6.32 15.38
CA LYS A 204 -6.58 6.05 14.75
C LYS A 204 -6.66 6.50 13.29
N VAL A 205 -5.51 6.52 12.61
CA VAL A 205 -5.43 6.79 11.17
C VAL A 205 -5.93 5.58 10.40
N ILE A 206 -5.57 4.37 10.82
CA ILE A 206 -6.07 3.12 10.24
C ILE A 206 -6.85 2.31 11.27
N THR A 207 -7.65 1.35 10.81
CA THR A 207 -8.37 0.40 11.68
C THR A 207 -7.71 -0.98 11.59
N TRP A 208 -7.76 -1.73 12.67
CA TRP A 208 -7.15 -3.06 12.80
C TRP A 208 -7.79 -4.15 11.92
N HIS A 209 -9.04 -3.92 11.45
CA HIS A 209 -9.82 -4.92 10.73
C HIS A 209 -9.11 -5.50 9.51
N ILE A 210 -8.59 -4.63 8.62
CA ILE A 210 -7.92 -5.06 7.38
C ILE A 210 -6.56 -5.72 7.68
N PRO A 211 -5.63 -5.10 8.41
CA PRO A 211 -4.33 -5.72 8.67
C PRO A 211 -4.45 -7.08 9.35
N VAL A 212 -5.29 -7.17 10.40
CA VAL A 212 -5.43 -8.42 11.16
C VAL A 212 -6.08 -9.51 10.32
N SER A 213 -7.18 -9.23 9.60
CA SER A 213 -7.84 -10.22 8.76
C SER A 213 -6.95 -10.69 7.60
N PHE A 214 -6.18 -9.78 7.00
CA PHE A 214 -5.26 -10.13 5.92
C PHE A 214 -4.14 -11.05 6.42
N ILE A 215 -3.42 -10.65 7.47
CA ILE A 215 -2.31 -11.42 8.03
C ILE A 215 -2.80 -12.76 8.57
N ALA A 216 -3.93 -12.78 9.30
CA ALA A 216 -4.51 -14.01 9.85
C ALA A 216 -4.90 -15.01 8.75
N THR A 217 -5.43 -14.52 7.62
CA THR A 217 -5.79 -15.40 6.48
C THR A 217 -4.56 -15.98 5.83
N VAL A 218 -3.51 -15.17 5.59
CA VAL A 218 -2.24 -15.67 5.04
C VAL A 218 -1.63 -16.70 6.00
N ALA A 219 -1.59 -16.41 7.31
CA ALA A 219 -1.09 -17.35 8.31
C ALA A 219 -1.87 -18.65 8.34
N ALA A 220 -3.20 -18.58 8.29
CA ALA A 220 -4.07 -19.78 8.30
C ALA A 220 -3.84 -20.63 7.06
N VAL A 221 -3.79 -20.05 5.86
CA VAL A 221 -3.57 -20.80 4.62
C VAL A 221 -2.18 -21.41 4.59
N ALA A 222 -1.13 -20.65 4.97
CA ALA A 222 0.24 -21.16 5.04
C ALA A 222 0.40 -22.31 6.06
N PHE A 223 -0.34 -22.25 7.18
CA PHE A 223 -0.32 -23.30 8.19
C PHE A 223 -1.04 -24.57 7.75
N ILE A 224 -2.17 -24.44 7.02
CA ILE A 224 -2.97 -25.59 6.54
C ILE A 224 -2.27 -26.28 5.36
N PHE A 225 -1.70 -25.49 4.43
CA PHE A 225 -1.10 -25.96 3.18
C PHE A 225 0.39 -25.56 3.10
N PRO A 226 1.29 -26.12 3.92
CA PRO A 226 2.71 -25.82 3.79
C PRO A 226 3.24 -26.36 2.45
N ALA A 227 4.06 -25.60 1.76
CA ALA A 227 4.75 -26.06 0.57
C ALA A 227 5.99 -26.86 1.00
N GLY A 228 6.12 -28.12 0.54
CA GLY A 228 7.24 -28.99 0.87
C GLY A 228 7.15 -29.68 2.26
N ASP A 229 8.24 -30.39 2.63
CA ASP A 229 8.31 -31.17 3.89
C ASP A 229 8.75 -30.31 5.11
N PHE A 230 8.38 -29.03 5.15
CA PHE A 230 8.79 -28.12 6.22
C PHE A 230 7.83 -28.18 7.41
N SER A 231 8.38 -27.86 8.60
CA SER A 231 7.53 -27.63 9.77
C SER A 231 6.56 -26.49 9.50
N ARG A 232 5.27 -26.75 9.67
CA ARG A 232 4.18 -25.78 9.43
C ARG A 232 4.42 -24.42 10.07
N ARG A 233 5.00 -24.41 11.28
CA ARG A 233 5.27 -23.16 12.04
C ARG A 233 6.35 -22.32 11.37
N TYR A 234 7.47 -22.92 10.96
CA TYR A 234 8.55 -22.20 10.29
C TYR A 234 8.10 -21.67 8.95
N PHE A 235 7.46 -22.49 8.12
CA PHE A 235 6.92 -22.06 6.83
C PHE A 235 5.95 -20.89 6.96
N THR A 236 5.03 -20.95 7.94
CA THR A 236 4.09 -19.84 8.18
C THR A 236 4.80 -18.54 8.60
N ALA A 237 5.81 -18.64 9.47
CA ALA A 237 6.57 -17.49 9.92
C ALA A 237 7.38 -16.86 8.78
N ASP A 238 8.02 -17.67 7.96
CA ASP A 238 8.76 -17.23 6.79
C ASP A 238 7.85 -16.55 5.75
N GLU A 239 6.67 -17.13 5.48
CA GLU A 239 5.68 -16.56 4.57
C GLU A 239 5.15 -15.19 5.05
N LEU A 240 4.98 -15.02 6.35
CA LEU A 240 4.58 -13.74 6.94
C LEU A 240 5.69 -12.68 6.87
N CYS A 241 6.95 -13.12 7.00
CA CYS A 241 8.11 -12.22 6.95
C CYS A 241 8.60 -11.99 5.52
N ALA A 242 8.25 -12.86 4.56
CA ALA A 242 8.70 -12.76 3.18
C ALA A 242 7.89 -11.76 2.36
N GLY A 243 8.57 -11.02 1.49
CA GLY A 243 7.95 -10.07 0.56
C GLY A 243 7.26 -8.89 1.24
N GLY A 244 6.43 -8.18 0.46
CA GLY A 244 5.75 -6.96 0.88
C GLY A 244 4.46 -7.14 1.65
N LEU A 245 4.20 -8.31 2.28
CA LEU A 245 2.94 -8.58 2.97
C LEU A 245 2.63 -7.56 4.06
N MET A 246 3.60 -7.29 4.94
CA MET A 246 3.41 -6.37 6.06
C MET A 246 3.20 -4.93 5.57
N LEU A 247 3.99 -4.47 4.60
CA LEU A 247 3.82 -3.16 3.98
C LEU A 247 2.44 -3.06 3.30
N GLY A 248 2.05 -4.09 2.56
CA GLY A 248 0.75 -4.17 1.89
C GLY A 248 -0.42 -4.13 2.86
N ALA A 249 -0.36 -4.90 3.95
CA ALA A 249 -1.44 -5.02 4.92
C ALA A 249 -1.66 -3.75 5.75
N PHE A 250 -0.60 -3.07 6.18
CA PHE A 250 -0.71 -1.89 7.05
C PHE A 250 -0.82 -0.57 6.31
N PHE A 251 -0.18 -0.41 5.14
CA PHE A 251 -0.08 0.89 4.47
C PHE A 251 -0.82 0.96 3.13
N MET A 252 -0.98 -0.16 2.43
CA MET A 252 -1.54 -0.14 1.07
C MET A 252 -2.98 -0.64 1.01
N ALA A 253 -3.32 -1.70 1.75
CA ALA A 253 -4.68 -2.23 1.82
C ALA A 253 -5.61 -1.36 2.68
N THR A 254 -5.04 -0.52 3.55
CA THR A 254 -5.77 0.39 4.43
C THR A 254 -5.97 1.79 3.84
N ASP A 255 -5.72 1.98 2.54
CA ASP A 255 -5.96 3.25 1.86
C ASP A 255 -7.43 3.67 1.98
N TYR A 256 -7.69 4.90 2.40
CA TYR A 256 -9.03 5.43 2.66
C TYR A 256 -9.97 5.40 1.46
N VAL A 257 -9.41 5.57 0.26
CA VAL A 257 -10.19 5.72 -0.97
C VAL A 257 -10.59 4.37 -1.54
N THR A 258 -9.68 3.40 -1.46
CA THR A 258 -9.80 2.13 -2.18
C THR A 258 -10.19 0.96 -1.28
N SER A 259 -10.34 1.18 0.05
CA SER A 259 -10.78 0.17 1.00
C SER A 259 -12.24 0.35 1.43
N PRO A 260 -12.94 -0.72 1.85
CA PRO A 260 -14.33 -0.65 2.31
C PRO A 260 -14.53 0.25 3.53
N VAL A 261 -15.69 0.93 3.58
CA VAL A 261 -16.04 1.84 4.67
C VAL A 261 -16.56 1.06 5.88
N THR A 262 -17.33 -0.02 5.65
CA THR A 262 -17.98 -0.79 6.72
C THR A 262 -17.02 -1.73 7.43
N PRO A 263 -17.11 -1.92 8.77
CA PRO A 263 -16.24 -2.85 9.50
C PRO A 263 -16.32 -4.29 8.98
N LYS A 264 -17.53 -4.77 8.65
CA LYS A 264 -17.73 -6.10 8.05
C LYS A 264 -17.10 -6.19 6.66
N GLY A 265 -17.25 -5.17 5.82
CA GLY A 265 -16.63 -5.08 4.51
C GLY A 265 -15.10 -5.12 4.60
N ARG A 266 -14.51 -4.43 5.58
CA ARG A 266 -13.06 -4.44 5.84
C ARG A 266 -12.53 -5.83 6.16
N ILE A 267 -13.25 -6.60 6.98
CA ILE A 267 -12.84 -7.98 7.33
C ILE A 267 -12.91 -8.87 6.08
N ILE A 268 -14.01 -8.83 5.33
CA ILE A 268 -14.18 -9.62 4.09
C ILE A 268 -13.10 -9.24 3.07
N TYR A 269 -12.83 -7.94 2.93
CA TYR A 269 -11.78 -7.41 2.06
C TYR A 269 -10.41 -7.97 2.44
N GLY A 270 -10.04 -7.93 3.73
CA GLY A 270 -8.77 -8.45 4.22
C GLY A 270 -8.64 -9.97 4.02
N ILE A 271 -9.72 -10.74 4.25
CA ILE A 271 -9.76 -12.19 3.96
C ILE A 271 -9.56 -12.42 2.45
N GLY A 272 -10.24 -11.69 1.60
CA GLY A 272 -10.10 -11.78 0.15
C GLY A 272 -8.67 -11.48 -0.32
N CYS A 273 -8.06 -10.41 0.21
CA CYS A 273 -6.66 -10.09 -0.06
C CYS A 273 -5.74 -11.24 0.35
N GLY A 274 -5.95 -11.84 1.54
CA GLY A 274 -5.14 -12.96 2.03
C GLY A 274 -5.25 -14.21 1.16
N LEU A 275 -6.46 -14.61 0.79
CA LEU A 275 -6.70 -15.77 -0.06
C LEU A 275 -6.08 -15.60 -1.45
N ILE A 276 -6.29 -14.45 -2.09
CA ILE A 276 -5.74 -14.18 -3.42
C ILE A 276 -4.21 -14.10 -3.36
N THR A 277 -3.63 -13.50 -2.30
CA THR A 277 -2.17 -13.45 -2.13
C THR A 277 -1.58 -14.85 -2.08
N MET A 278 -2.13 -15.73 -1.24
CA MET A 278 -1.62 -17.11 -1.13
C MET A 278 -1.84 -17.92 -2.40
N PHE A 279 -3.00 -17.74 -3.04
CA PHE A 279 -3.26 -18.37 -4.34
C PHE A 279 -2.19 -17.99 -5.37
N ILE A 280 -1.88 -16.69 -5.52
CA ILE A 280 -0.87 -16.22 -6.48
C ILE A 280 0.53 -16.73 -6.11
N ARG A 281 0.88 -16.75 -4.82
CA ARG A 281 2.17 -17.26 -4.34
C ARG A 281 2.35 -18.74 -4.66
N TYR A 282 1.34 -19.57 -4.48
CA TYR A 282 1.39 -21.00 -4.80
C TYR A 282 1.48 -21.28 -6.31
N PHE A 283 0.96 -20.39 -7.16
CA PHE A 283 1.10 -20.53 -8.61
C PHE A 283 2.42 -19.96 -9.16
N GLY A 284 3.39 -19.60 -8.30
CA GLY A 284 4.75 -19.26 -8.69
C GLY A 284 4.99 -17.79 -9.10
N TYR A 285 4.03 -16.90 -8.87
CA TYR A 285 4.25 -15.48 -9.08
C TYR A 285 4.90 -14.84 -7.85
N ARG A 286 6.01 -14.10 -8.07
CA ARG A 286 6.87 -13.55 -7.01
C ARG A 286 6.15 -12.58 -6.06
N GLU A 287 5.04 -11.95 -6.47
CA GLU A 287 4.39 -10.89 -5.73
C GLU A 287 2.86 -10.97 -5.78
N GLY A 288 2.29 -11.77 -4.89
CA GLY A 288 0.84 -11.90 -4.78
C GLY A 288 0.15 -10.68 -4.17
N VAL A 289 0.81 -9.96 -3.24
CA VAL A 289 0.18 -8.91 -2.42
C VAL A 289 -0.35 -7.75 -3.26
N SER A 290 0.48 -7.24 -4.19
CA SER A 290 0.10 -6.09 -5.03
C SER A 290 -1.10 -6.41 -5.92
N PHE A 291 -1.10 -7.57 -6.55
CA PHE A 291 -2.21 -8.02 -7.39
C PHE A 291 -3.48 -8.28 -6.55
N ALA A 292 -3.32 -8.92 -5.38
CA ALA A 292 -4.45 -9.21 -4.50
C ALA A 292 -5.18 -7.95 -4.05
N ILE A 293 -4.44 -6.93 -3.62
CA ILE A 293 -5.03 -5.65 -3.19
C ILE A 293 -5.70 -4.96 -4.38
N LEU A 294 -5.07 -4.92 -5.57
CA LEU A 294 -5.67 -4.29 -6.75
C LEU A 294 -6.97 -4.99 -7.17
N ILE A 295 -7.00 -6.32 -7.19
CA ILE A 295 -8.20 -7.08 -7.50
C ILE A 295 -9.30 -6.77 -6.47
N MET A 296 -8.98 -6.81 -5.19
CA MET A 296 -9.94 -6.53 -4.14
C MET A 296 -10.42 -5.07 -4.12
N ASN A 297 -9.60 -4.12 -4.56
CA ASN A 297 -10.01 -2.72 -4.73
C ASN A 297 -11.18 -2.59 -5.73
N LEU A 298 -11.20 -3.38 -6.80
CA LEU A 298 -12.30 -3.37 -7.77
C LEU A 298 -13.62 -3.86 -7.15
N PHE A 299 -13.55 -4.73 -6.14
CA PHE A 299 -14.73 -5.25 -5.44
C PHE A 299 -15.20 -4.39 -4.27
N THR A 300 -14.45 -3.35 -3.88
CA THR A 300 -14.75 -2.50 -2.71
C THR A 300 -16.17 -1.95 -2.73
N LEU A 301 -16.61 -1.40 -3.87
CA LEU A 301 -17.97 -0.87 -4.01
C LEU A 301 -19.06 -1.95 -3.83
N SER A 302 -18.81 -3.16 -4.30
CA SER A 302 -19.72 -4.29 -4.15
C SER A 302 -19.77 -4.77 -2.70
N LEU A 303 -18.63 -4.82 -2.03
CA LEU A 303 -18.55 -5.16 -0.61
C LEU A 303 -19.27 -4.15 0.28
N ASP A 304 -19.11 -2.85 0.00
CA ASP A 304 -19.83 -1.82 0.75
C ASP A 304 -21.35 -1.93 0.55
N LYS A 305 -21.82 -2.18 -0.68
CA LYS A 305 -23.26 -2.40 -0.93
C LYS A 305 -23.82 -3.61 -0.17
N LEU A 306 -23.05 -4.70 -0.08
CA LEU A 306 -23.47 -5.92 0.62
C LEU A 306 -23.44 -5.76 2.14
N THR A 307 -22.55 -4.92 2.66
CA THR A 307 -22.31 -4.81 4.11
C THR A 307 -22.90 -3.54 4.74
N MET A 308 -23.53 -2.67 3.93
CA MET A 308 -24.21 -1.48 4.45
C MET A 308 -25.34 -1.85 5.41
N PRO A 309 -25.40 -1.23 6.61
CA PRO A 309 -26.49 -1.45 7.54
C PRO A 309 -27.82 -0.94 6.93
N VAL A 310 -28.89 -1.65 7.21
CA VAL A 310 -30.25 -1.23 6.80
C VAL A 310 -30.59 0.09 7.50
N LYS A 311 -31.05 1.07 6.74
CA LYS A 311 -31.44 2.37 7.29
C LYS A 311 -32.63 2.22 8.24
N PHE A 312 -32.66 2.97 9.36
CA PHE A 312 -33.79 3.05 10.26
C PHE A 312 -35.05 3.44 9.45
N GLY A 313 -36.14 2.68 9.58
CA GLY A 313 -37.37 2.91 8.85
C GLY A 313 -37.39 2.41 7.39
N GLY A 314 -36.27 1.92 6.87
CA GLY A 314 -36.23 1.24 5.58
C GLY A 314 -36.70 -0.20 5.74
N GLY A 315 -37.91 -0.52 5.30
CA GLY A 315 -38.33 -1.90 5.18
C GLY A 315 -37.35 -2.71 4.35
N VAL A 316 -37.31 -4.01 4.61
CA VAL A 316 -36.52 -4.98 3.84
C VAL A 316 -36.70 -4.66 2.35
N ARG A 317 -35.64 -4.27 1.64
CA ARG A 317 -35.68 -4.19 0.18
C ARG A 317 -36.08 -5.57 -0.32
N ARG A 318 -37.35 -5.73 -0.67
CA ARG A 318 -37.76 -6.83 -1.53
C ARG A 318 -36.87 -6.76 -2.76
N ALA A 319 -36.15 -7.82 -3.03
CA ALA A 319 -35.53 -8.05 -4.31
C ALA A 319 -36.67 -8.00 -5.34
N ASP A 320 -36.88 -6.85 -5.93
CA ASP A 320 -37.73 -6.74 -7.11
C ASP A 320 -36.99 -7.49 -8.22
N LYS A 321 -37.74 -8.43 -8.76
CA LYS A 321 -37.48 -9.39 -9.82
C LYS A 321 -36.82 -8.82 -11.04
#